data_5fae4ceb927ec362850fcba4cb6419cd
#
_entry.id   5fae4ceb927ec362850fcba4cb6419cd
#
_cell.length_a   1.000
_cell.length_b   1.000
_cell.length_c   1.000
_cell.angle_alpha   90.00
_cell.angle_beta   90.00
_cell.angle_gamma   90.00
#
_symmetry.space_group_name_H-M   'P 1'
#
loop_
_entity.id
_entity.type
_entity.pdbx_description
1 polymer ?
#
loop_
_entity_poly.entity_id
_entity_poly.type
_entity_poly.pdbx_seq_one_letter_code
_entity_poly.pdbx_strand_id
1 'polypeptide(L)'
;MILTDIHNHSTFSADGVSPIEDMVETAKAKGLRYFGISEHFDYDYAALGLKIKGLEPYTDAGSYFKTANLLKQKYDDGNFTFLAGGEFGFNQSSQCADRYLRIIEKYSPDFIVNSIHTVDGRDCWYADYFEGKTKEAAYRAYLQAVLNSLSAPYHYDIVAHLGYCARNAKYPDPKLRYEDFRDILDEILHTVVQKGKILEVNSSTRGAGSDFLPDTDILARYFELGGRLISFGSDAHSTDRICDKRDRAVAALRYIGFTQITVPTRAGFVQVDI
;
A
#
# COMPACT_ATOMS: atom_id res chain seq x y z
N MET A 1 9.26 14.11 12.75
CA MET A 1 9.94 13.13 11.85
C MET A 1 9.09 11.89 11.81
N ILE A 2 8.71 11.35 10.65
CA ILE A 2 8.00 10.06 10.58
C ILE A 2 8.96 8.96 11.05
N LEU A 3 8.57 8.24 12.09
CA LEU A 3 9.33 7.14 12.68
C LEU A 3 8.78 5.77 12.23
N THR A 4 8.06 5.75 11.11
CA THR A 4 7.39 4.57 10.59
C THR A 4 7.58 4.43 9.10
N ASP A 5 7.60 3.19 8.61
CA ASP A 5 7.49 2.83 7.20
C ASP A 5 6.80 1.47 7.14
N ILE A 6 5.54 1.44 6.72
CA ILE A 6 4.67 0.27 6.95
C ILE A 6 4.45 -0.56 5.67
N HIS A 7 4.81 -0.04 4.50
CA HIS A 7 4.63 -0.73 3.25
C HIS A 7 5.98 -0.98 2.58
N ASN A 8 6.46 -2.22 2.69
CA ASN A 8 7.75 -2.65 2.14
C ASN A 8 7.72 -4.14 1.77
N HIS A 9 8.63 -4.55 0.90
CA HIS A 9 8.75 -5.91 0.37
C HIS A 9 10.17 -6.43 0.50
N SER A 10 10.31 -7.73 0.68
CA SER A 10 11.59 -8.43 0.70
C SER A 10 11.66 -9.49 -0.41
N THR A 11 12.71 -10.29 -0.41
CA THR A 11 12.86 -11.43 -1.34
C THR A 11 11.80 -12.52 -1.19
N PHE A 12 10.85 -12.40 -0.27
CA PHE A 12 9.64 -13.23 -0.25
C PHE A 12 8.66 -12.84 -1.35
N SER A 13 8.62 -11.58 -1.76
CA SER A 13 7.88 -11.12 -2.95
C SER A 13 8.72 -11.34 -4.21
N ALA A 14 8.07 -11.70 -5.32
CA ALA A 14 8.72 -12.05 -6.58
C ALA A 14 9.60 -10.93 -7.19
N ASP A 15 9.32 -9.69 -6.86
CA ASP A 15 10.04 -8.50 -7.31
C ASP A 15 10.94 -7.88 -6.23
N GLY A 16 10.89 -8.40 -5.00
CA GLY A 16 11.77 -7.98 -3.91
C GLY A 16 13.23 -8.31 -4.18
N VAL A 17 14.13 -7.45 -3.71
CA VAL A 17 15.58 -7.52 -3.99
C VAL A 17 16.40 -7.86 -2.75
N SER A 18 16.04 -7.28 -1.60
CA SER A 18 16.79 -7.46 -0.36
C SER A 18 16.16 -8.52 0.55
N PRO A 19 16.98 -9.37 1.23
CA PRO A 19 16.47 -10.28 2.26
C PRO A 19 15.69 -9.56 3.34
N ILE A 20 14.67 -10.21 3.90
CA ILE A 20 13.81 -9.63 4.93
C ILE A 20 14.59 -9.16 6.16
N GLU A 21 15.61 -9.90 6.56
CA GLU A 21 16.44 -9.55 7.72
C GLU A 21 17.24 -8.27 7.47
N ASP A 22 17.83 -8.11 6.28
CA ASP A 22 18.57 -6.90 5.88
C ASP A 22 17.64 -5.67 5.87
N MET A 23 16.37 -5.86 5.44
CA MET A 23 15.34 -4.81 5.47
C MET A 23 15.07 -4.37 6.91
N VAL A 24 14.87 -5.33 7.83
CA VAL A 24 14.60 -5.05 9.25
C VAL A 24 15.79 -4.38 9.93
N GLU A 25 17.03 -4.87 9.71
CA GLU A 25 18.24 -4.26 10.25
C GLU A 25 18.44 -2.83 9.76
N THR A 26 18.22 -2.59 8.47
CA THR A 26 18.34 -1.26 7.88
C THR A 26 17.30 -0.31 8.45
N ALA A 27 16.05 -0.75 8.62
CA ALA A 27 14.99 0.06 9.20
C ALA A 27 15.31 0.47 10.64
N LYS A 28 15.80 -0.48 11.45
CA LYS A 28 16.25 -0.22 12.82
C LYS A 28 17.43 0.74 12.86
N ALA A 29 18.42 0.56 12.00
CA ALA A 29 19.58 1.45 11.88
C ALA A 29 19.21 2.87 11.44
N LYS A 30 18.14 3.04 10.64
CA LYS A 30 17.56 4.35 10.27
C LYS A 30 16.74 5.00 11.40
N GLY A 31 16.64 4.36 12.57
CA GLY A 31 15.95 4.90 13.74
C GLY A 31 14.44 4.87 13.64
N LEU A 32 13.87 3.95 12.87
CA LEU A 32 12.42 3.74 12.85
C LEU A 32 11.95 3.15 14.17
N ARG A 33 10.75 3.52 14.58
CA ARG A 33 10.06 2.93 15.73
C ARG A 33 9.15 1.77 15.32
N TYR A 34 8.53 1.90 14.14
CA TYR A 34 7.70 0.86 13.55
C TYR A 34 8.11 0.63 12.11
N PHE A 35 8.34 -0.62 11.77
CA PHE A 35 8.66 -1.03 10.40
C PHE A 35 7.79 -2.21 9.99
N GLY A 36 7.08 -2.06 8.89
CA GLY A 36 6.19 -3.08 8.33
C GLY A 36 6.74 -3.68 7.04
N ILE A 37 6.70 -5.00 6.95
CA ILE A 37 6.82 -5.72 5.69
C ILE A 37 5.43 -6.23 5.32
N SER A 38 4.99 -5.94 4.10
CA SER A 38 3.69 -6.29 3.53
C SER A 38 3.88 -7.07 2.23
N GLU A 39 4.35 -8.32 2.34
CA GLU A 39 4.65 -9.13 1.16
C GLU A 39 3.43 -9.29 0.25
N HIS A 40 3.66 -9.39 -1.05
CA HIS A 40 2.63 -9.59 -2.05
C HIS A 40 1.88 -10.91 -1.87
N PHE A 41 0.56 -10.83 -1.78
CA PHE A 41 -0.37 -11.95 -1.91
C PHE A 41 -1.35 -11.64 -3.07
N ASP A 42 -0.79 -11.45 -4.28
CA ASP A 42 -1.57 -11.02 -5.45
C ASP A 42 -2.32 -12.20 -6.08
N TYR A 43 -3.31 -12.71 -5.33
CA TYR A 43 -4.18 -13.77 -5.84
C TYR A 43 -5.07 -13.33 -6.99
N ASP A 44 -5.27 -12.02 -7.16
CA ASP A 44 -5.89 -11.42 -8.34
C ASP A 44 -5.08 -11.70 -9.61
N TYR A 45 -3.73 -11.53 -9.56
CA TYR A 45 -2.83 -11.91 -10.66
C TYR A 45 -2.89 -13.41 -10.95
N ALA A 46 -2.85 -14.23 -9.91
CA ALA A 46 -2.91 -15.69 -10.06
C ALA A 46 -4.24 -16.13 -10.72
N ALA A 47 -5.36 -15.46 -10.38
CA ALA A 47 -6.67 -15.73 -11.01
C ALA A 47 -6.70 -15.36 -12.50
N LEU A 48 -5.85 -14.43 -12.93
CA LEU A 48 -5.69 -14.02 -14.32
C LEU A 48 -4.57 -14.79 -15.05
N GLY A 49 -3.88 -15.71 -14.36
CA GLY A 49 -2.72 -16.43 -14.92
C GLY A 49 -1.49 -15.56 -15.12
N LEU A 50 -1.44 -14.38 -14.50
CA LEU A 50 -0.32 -13.45 -14.59
C LEU A 50 0.85 -13.91 -13.68
N LYS A 51 2.06 -13.56 -14.07
CA LYS A 51 3.31 -13.85 -13.35
C LYS A 51 4.11 -12.56 -13.15
N ILE A 52 4.84 -12.47 -12.05
CA ILE A 52 5.80 -11.40 -11.81
C ILE A 52 7.20 -11.94 -12.08
N LYS A 53 7.90 -11.42 -13.09
CA LYS A 53 9.23 -11.89 -13.51
C LYS A 53 9.29 -13.42 -13.72
N GLY A 54 8.19 -14.03 -14.16
CA GLY A 54 8.08 -15.47 -14.37
C GLY A 54 7.81 -16.30 -13.11
N LEU A 55 7.71 -15.67 -11.96
CA LEU A 55 7.42 -16.30 -10.66
C LEU A 55 5.93 -16.18 -10.29
N GLU A 56 5.50 -16.95 -9.30
CA GLU A 56 4.15 -16.80 -8.72
C GLU A 56 4.02 -15.40 -8.09
N PRO A 57 2.87 -14.74 -8.29
CA PRO A 57 2.65 -13.37 -7.81
C PRO A 57 2.25 -13.33 -6.32
N TYR A 58 2.50 -14.38 -5.58
CA TYR A 58 2.17 -14.46 -4.16
C TYR A 58 3.28 -15.17 -3.37
N THR A 59 3.50 -14.64 -2.20
CA THR A 59 4.47 -15.14 -1.23
C THR A 59 4.04 -16.49 -0.66
N ASP A 60 5.02 -17.40 -0.39
CA ASP A 60 4.76 -18.56 0.46
C ASP A 60 4.53 -18.10 1.91
N ALA A 61 3.26 -18.04 2.29
CA ALA A 61 2.83 -17.53 3.60
C ALA A 61 3.47 -18.31 4.77
N GLY A 62 3.66 -19.63 4.63
CA GLY A 62 4.20 -20.45 5.71
C GLY A 62 5.64 -20.06 6.04
N SER A 63 6.49 -19.98 5.04
CA SER A 63 7.88 -19.57 5.20
C SER A 63 8.02 -18.13 5.64
N TYR A 64 7.23 -17.22 5.06
CA TYR A 64 7.26 -15.80 5.39
C TYR A 64 6.90 -15.55 6.86
N PHE A 65 5.72 -15.95 7.31
CA PHE A 65 5.28 -15.67 8.69
C PHE A 65 6.12 -16.40 9.73
N LYS A 66 6.65 -17.58 9.41
CA LYS A 66 7.63 -18.27 10.27
C LYS A 66 8.89 -17.44 10.46
N THR A 67 9.48 -16.96 9.37
CA THR A 67 10.68 -16.11 9.40
C THR A 67 10.41 -14.79 10.10
N ALA A 68 9.31 -14.12 9.77
CA ALA A 68 8.92 -12.86 10.38
C ALA A 68 8.75 -12.97 11.90
N ASN A 69 8.17 -14.07 12.41
CA ASN A 69 8.04 -14.30 13.85
C ASN A 69 9.40 -14.48 14.56
N LEU A 70 10.38 -15.10 13.89
CA LEU A 70 11.74 -15.19 14.43
C LEU A 70 12.42 -13.80 14.48
N LEU A 71 12.23 -13.00 13.43
CA LEU A 71 12.77 -11.64 13.38
C LEU A 71 12.14 -10.72 14.42
N LYS A 72 10.84 -10.83 14.68
CA LYS A 72 10.19 -10.12 15.80
C LYS A 72 10.87 -10.44 17.12
N GLN A 73 11.07 -11.73 17.43
CA GLN A 73 11.75 -12.16 18.66
C GLN A 73 13.19 -11.63 18.77
N LYS A 74 13.89 -11.47 17.62
CA LYS A 74 15.26 -10.99 17.59
C LYS A 74 15.38 -9.47 17.70
N TYR A 75 14.48 -8.72 17.08
CA TYR A 75 14.67 -7.27 16.86
C TYR A 75 13.73 -6.37 17.66
N ASP A 76 12.55 -6.86 18.11
CA ASP A 76 11.66 -6.06 18.94
C ASP A 76 12.30 -5.82 20.32
N ASP A 77 12.44 -4.54 20.70
CA ASP A 77 13.16 -4.18 21.92
C ASP A 77 12.48 -3.05 22.74
N GLY A 78 11.21 -2.76 22.42
CA GLY A 78 10.45 -1.67 23.04
C GLY A 78 10.67 -0.30 22.42
N ASN A 79 11.79 -0.07 21.72
CA ASN A 79 12.05 1.13 20.94
C ASN A 79 11.80 0.91 19.45
N PHE A 80 11.93 -0.31 18.99
CA PHE A 80 11.68 -0.75 17.61
C PHE A 80 10.67 -1.91 17.62
N THR A 81 9.70 -1.86 16.72
CA THR A 81 8.69 -2.91 16.53
C THR A 81 8.64 -3.28 15.04
N PHE A 82 8.90 -4.55 14.75
CA PHE A 82 8.73 -5.12 13.43
C PHE A 82 7.31 -5.68 13.27
N LEU A 83 6.62 -5.29 12.20
CA LEU A 83 5.26 -5.70 11.86
C LEU A 83 5.26 -6.56 10.59
N ALA A 84 4.67 -7.76 10.67
CA ALA A 84 4.52 -8.66 9.54
C ALA A 84 3.09 -8.60 9.01
N GLY A 85 2.92 -7.92 7.90
CA GLY A 85 1.65 -7.74 7.19
C GLY A 85 1.58 -8.52 5.89
N GLY A 86 0.62 -8.16 5.07
CA GLY A 86 0.48 -8.62 3.69
C GLY A 86 -0.20 -7.57 2.84
N GLU A 87 0.24 -7.46 1.60
CA GLU A 87 -0.43 -6.68 0.58
C GLU A 87 -1.33 -7.62 -0.24
N PHE A 88 -2.62 -7.34 -0.21
CA PHE A 88 -3.66 -8.14 -0.86
C PHE A 88 -4.18 -7.41 -2.10
N GLY A 89 -3.90 -7.96 -3.28
CA GLY A 89 -4.44 -7.48 -4.55
C GLY A 89 -5.93 -7.82 -4.64
N PHE A 90 -6.80 -6.80 -4.55
CA PHE A 90 -8.23 -7.02 -4.57
C PHE A 90 -8.73 -7.48 -5.93
N ASN A 91 -9.57 -8.50 -5.91
CA ASN A 91 -10.37 -8.97 -7.04
C ASN A 91 -11.77 -9.36 -6.55
N GLN A 92 -12.78 -9.19 -7.39
CA GLN A 92 -14.17 -9.51 -7.04
C GLN A 92 -14.45 -11.03 -6.97
N SER A 93 -13.47 -11.88 -7.32
CA SER A 93 -13.59 -13.33 -7.25
C SER A 93 -13.70 -13.82 -5.81
N SER A 94 -14.73 -14.61 -5.51
CA SER A 94 -14.84 -15.28 -4.20
C SER A 94 -13.67 -16.20 -3.91
N GLN A 95 -13.05 -16.82 -4.93
CA GLN A 95 -11.87 -17.66 -4.76
C GLN A 95 -10.66 -16.87 -4.25
N CYS A 96 -10.46 -15.63 -4.72
CA CYS A 96 -9.42 -14.75 -4.18
C CYS A 96 -9.72 -14.41 -2.72
N ALA A 97 -10.96 -14.01 -2.42
CA ALA A 97 -11.39 -13.68 -1.07
C ALA A 97 -11.19 -14.87 -0.09
N ASP A 98 -11.55 -16.08 -0.49
CA ASP A 98 -11.35 -17.30 0.32
C ASP A 98 -9.87 -17.57 0.62
N ARG A 99 -8.97 -17.25 -0.31
CA ARG A 99 -7.53 -17.38 -0.09
C ARG A 99 -7.03 -16.36 0.93
N TYR A 100 -7.47 -15.10 0.85
CA TYR A 100 -7.14 -14.06 1.82
C TYR A 100 -7.67 -14.38 3.21
N LEU A 101 -8.91 -14.84 3.32
CA LEU A 101 -9.49 -15.27 4.58
C LEU A 101 -8.68 -16.40 5.24
N ARG A 102 -8.19 -17.37 4.48
CA ARG A 102 -7.30 -18.43 4.98
C ARG A 102 -5.96 -17.89 5.49
N ILE A 103 -5.38 -16.87 4.83
CA ILE A 103 -4.16 -16.21 5.33
C ILE A 103 -4.44 -15.55 6.68
N ILE A 104 -5.53 -14.80 6.77
CA ILE A 104 -5.92 -14.10 7.99
C ILE A 104 -6.13 -15.08 9.14
N GLU A 105 -6.93 -16.11 8.90
CA GLU A 105 -7.27 -17.12 9.92
C GLU A 105 -6.03 -17.88 10.41
N LYS A 106 -5.18 -18.32 9.48
CA LYS A 106 -4.06 -19.20 9.82
C LYS A 106 -2.85 -18.47 10.41
N TYR A 107 -2.54 -17.26 9.91
CA TYR A 107 -1.29 -16.58 10.25
C TYR A 107 -1.50 -15.31 11.06
N SER A 108 -2.71 -14.77 11.08
CA SER A 108 -3.04 -13.53 11.83
C SER A 108 -2.01 -12.42 11.55
N PRO A 109 -1.92 -11.87 10.32
CA PRO A 109 -1.03 -10.74 10.03
C PRO A 109 -1.20 -9.60 11.04
N ASP A 110 -0.15 -8.82 11.28
CA ASP A 110 -0.27 -7.64 12.13
C ASP A 110 -1.09 -6.55 11.50
N PHE A 111 -1.07 -6.48 10.17
CA PHE A 111 -1.85 -5.55 9.36
C PHE A 111 -2.03 -6.08 7.93
N ILE A 112 -3.00 -5.52 7.23
CA ILE A 112 -3.29 -5.85 5.83
C ILE A 112 -3.42 -4.56 5.02
N VAL A 113 -2.68 -4.50 3.91
CA VAL A 113 -2.76 -3.48 2.88
C VAL A 113 -3.66 -3.98 1.77
N ASN A 114 -4.70 -3.22 1.42
CA ASN A 114 -5.65 -3.53 0.36
C ASN A 114 -5.29 -2.72 -0.90
N SER A 115 -4.90 -3.39 -1.98
CA SER A 115 -4.32 -2.81 -3.18
C SER A 115 -5.12 -3.11 -4.43
N ILE A 116 -5.07 -2.21 -5.40
CA ILE A 116 -5.55 -2.43 -6.77
C ILE A 116 -4.36 -2.38 -7.71
N HIS A 117 -4.00 -3.54 -8.23
CA HIS A 117 -2.98 -3.69 -9.27
C HIS A 117 -3.62 -3.99 -10.62
N THR A 118 -4.69 -4.80 -10.64
CA THR A 118 -5.34 -5.25 -11.87
C THR A 118 -6.72 -4.62 -12.05
N VAL A 119 -7.02 -4.20 -13.27
CA VAL A 119 -8.33 -3.67 -13.70
C VAL A 119 -8.66 -4.25 -15.05
N ASP A 120 -9.90 -4.70 -15.24
CA ASP A 120 -10.39 -5.31 -16.51
C ASP A 120 -9.50 -6.47 -17.00
N GLY A 121 -8.95 -7.26 -16.07
CA GLY A 121 -8.10 -8.40 -16.36
C GLY A 121 -6.67 -8.05 -16.78
N ARG A 122 -6.24 -6.81 -16.61
CA ARG A 122 -4.91 -6.32 -16.94
C ARG A 122 -4.27 -5.61 -15.77
N ASP A 123 -2.96 -5.72 -15.67
CA ASP A 123 -2.18 -4.96 -14.69
C ASP A 123 -2.02 -3.50 -15.14
N CYS A 124 -2.39 -2.56 -14.27
CA CYS A 124 -2.26 -1.12 -14.52
C CYS A 124 -0.79 -0.64 -14.65
N TRP A 125 0.18 -1.50 -14.34
CA TRP A 125 1.60 -1.23 -14.53
C TRP A 125 2.01 -1.25 -16.00
N TYR A 126 1.40 -2.11 -16.82
CA TYR A 126 1.82 -2.33 -18.19
C TYR A 126 1.08 -1.45 -19.18
N ALA A 127 1.75 -1.17 -20.31
CA ALA A 127 1.24 -0.28 -21.34
C ALA A 127 -0.07 -0.77 -21.98
N ASP A 128 -0.28 -2.08 -22.07
CA ASP A 128 -1.47 -2.69 -22.64
C ASP A 128 -2.75 -2.37 -21.87
N TYR A 129 -2.65 -2.04 -20.57
CA TYR A 129 -3.80 -1.52 -19.80
C TYR A 129 -4.35 -0.22 -20.40
N PHE A 130 -3.47 0.63 -20.93
CA PHE A 130 -3.82 1.97 -21.47
C PHE A 130 -4.19 1.96 -22.95
N GLU A 131 -3.95 0.85 -23.67
CA GLU A 131 -4.21 0.77 -25.09
C GLU A 131 -5.67 1.07 -25.45
N GLY A 132 -5.87 2.03 -26.36
CA GLY A 132 -7.20 2.47 -26.79
C GLY A 132 -8.01 3.25 -25.77
N LYS A 133 -7.46 3.57 -24.59
CA LYS A 133 -8.14 4.32 -23.54
C LYS A 133 -7.63 5.76 -23.45
N THR A 134 -8.54 6.71 -23.26
CA THR A 134 -8.17 8.04 -22.78
C THR A 134 -7.71 7.96 -21.31
N LYS A 135 -6.95 8.97 -20.86
CA LYS A 135 -6.56 9.09 -19.43
C LYS A 135 -7.78 9.00 -18.51
N GLU A 136 -8.85 9.74 -18.86
CA GLU A 136 -10.08 9.76 -18.08
C GLU A 136 -10.69 8.35 -17.97
N ALA A 137 -10.84 7.62 -19.08
CA ALA A 137 -11.42 6.29 -19.07
C ALA A 137 -10.58 5.29 -18.26
N ALA A 138 -9.25 5.30 -18.42
CA ALA A 138 -8.35 4.40 -17.72
C ALA A 138 -8.35 4.68 -16.21
N TYR A 139 -8.26 5.95 -15.81
CA TYR A 139 -8.19 6.32 -14.40
C TYR A 139 -9.52 6.14 -13.70
N ARG A 140 -10.65 6.44 -14.37
CA ARG A 140 -11.98 6.20 -13.81
C ARG A 140 -12.24 4.71 -13.58
N ALA A 141 -11.82 3.83 -14.51
CA ALA A 141 -11.91 2.38 -14.31
C ALA A 141 -11.08 1.92 -13.11
N TYR A 142 -9.86 2.44 -12.94
CA TYR A 142 -9.02 2.17 -11.79
C TYR A 142 -9.67 2.66 -10.47
N LEU A 143 -10.15 3.91 -10.44
CA LEU A 143 -10.80 4.47 -9.26
C LEU A 143 -12.08 3.72 -8.90
N GLN A 144 -12.84 3.24 -9.89
CA GLN A 144 -14.00 2.38 -9.64
C GLN A 144 -13.58 1.05 -9.02
N ALA A 145 -12.47 0.46 -9.44
CA ALA A 145 -11.94 -0.75 -8.81
C ALA A 145 -11.50 -0.49 -7.36
N VAL A 146 -10.87 0.67 -7.09
CA VAL A 146 -10.55 1.10 -5.72
C VAL A 146 -11.83 1.21 -4.89
N LEU A 147 -12.86 1.92 -5.37
CA LEU A 147 -14.13 2.07 -4.67
C LEU A 147 -14.77 0.71 -4.35
N ASN A 148 -14.78 -0.21 -5.32
CA ASN A 148 -15.29 -1.57 -5.12
C ASN A 148 -14.49 -2.33 -4.06
N SER A 149 -13.16 -2.14 -4.00
CA SER A 149 -12.27 -2.80 -3.04
C SER A 149 -12.54 -2.41 -1.60
N LEU A 150 -13.11 -1.23 -1.37
CA LEU A 150 -13.48 -0.78 -0.02
C LEU A 150 -14.57 -1.66 0.61
N SER A 151 -15.25 -2.48 -0.18
CA SER A 151 -16.23 -3.48 0.27
C SER A 151 -15.68 -4.91 0.24
N ALA A 152 -14.36 -5.08 0.28
CA ALA A 152 -13.71 -6.39 0.34
C ALA A 152 -14.32 -7.25 1.47
N PRO A 153 -14.59 -8.56 1.22
CA PRO A 153 -15.22 -9.43 2.20
C PRO A 153 -14.24 -9.98 3.24
N TYR A 154 -13.08 -9.37 3.37
CA TYR A 154 -12.06 -9.68 4.35
C TYR A 154 -11.60 -8.41 5.08
N HIS A 155 -11.02 -8.60 6.27
CA HIS A 155 -10.42 -7.49 7.01
C HIS A 155 -9.22 -6.91 6.26
N TYR A 156 -9.10 -5.59 6.26
CA TYR A 156 -7.90 -4.85 5.87
C TYR A 156 -7.82 -3.55 6.68
N ASP A 157 -6.63 -2.99 6.77
CA ASP A 157 -6.34 -1.78 7.57
C ASP A 157 -6.08 -0.58 6.69
N ILE A 158 -5.29 -0.75 5.62
CA ILE A 158 -4.75 0.32 4.78
C ILE A 158 -5.33 0.21 3.37
N VAL A 159 -5.73 1.36 2.83
CA VAL A 159 -6.00 1.55 1.40
C VAL A 159 -4.71 2.04 0.75
N ALA A 160 -4.12 1.21 -0.11
CA ALA A 160 -2.81 1.42 -0.68
C ALA A 160 -2.79 2.43 -1.83
N HIS A 161 -1.66 3.08 -1.97
CA HIS A 161 -1.17 3.86 -3.15
C HIS A 161 -2.26 4.30 -4.12
N LEU A 162 -3.27 5.05 -3.64
CA LEU A 162 -4.34 5.61 -4.47
C LEU A 162 -3.74 6.45 -5.61
N GLY A 163 -3.81 5.93 -6.83
CA GLY A 163 -3.15 6.47 -8.00
C GLY A 163 -2.07 5.55 -8.61
N TYR A 164 -2.01 4.29 -8.20
CA TYR A 164 -1.06 3.30 -8.74
C TYR A 164 -1.05 3.26 -10.27
N CYS A 165 -2.22 3.37 -10.93
CA CYS A 165 -2.34 3.39 -12.37
C CYS A 165 -1.54 4.53 -13.05
N ALA A 166 -1.19 5.59 -12.34
CA ALA A 166 -0.42 6.69 -12.89
C ALA A 166 1.09 6.39 -12.99
N ARG A 167 1.61 5.40 -12.23
CA ARG A 167 3.06 5.13 -12.12
C ARG A 167 3.76 4.96 -13.47
N ASN A 168 3.13 4.27 -14.41
CA ASN A 168 3.69 3.97 -15.73
C ASN A 168 2.81 4.44 -16.90
N ALA A 169 1.80 5.24 -16.64
CA ALA A 169 0.94 5.79 -17.67
C ALA A 169 1.75 6.66 -18.67
N LYS A 170 1.49 6.48 -19.97
CA LYS A 170 2.21 7.15 -21.04
C LYS A 170 1.45 8.37 -21.59
N TYR A 171 0.58 8.96 -20.76
CA TYR A 171 -0.08 10.23 -21.12
C TYR A 171 0.90 11.41 -20.97
N PRO A 172 0.75 12.49 -21.74
CA PRO A 172 1.59 13.68 -21.60
C PRO A 172 1.60 14.28 -20.19
N ASP A 173 0.46 14.23 -19.50
CA ASP A 173 0.34 14.52 -18.08
C ASP A 173 -0.26 13.29 -17.38
N PRO A 174 0.56 12.43 -16.75
CA PRO A 174 0.08 11.21 -16.09
C PRO A 174 -0.49 11.45 -14.71
N LYS A 175 -0.36 12.64 -14.13
CA LYS A 175 -0.78 12.92 -12.75
C LYS A 175 -2.27 12.66 -12.55
N LEU A 176 -2.62 11.89 -11.52
CA LEU A 176 -3.99 11.79 -11.02
C LEU A 176 -4.29 13.04 -10.18
N ARG A 177 -5.18 13.91 -10.68
CA ARG A 177 -5.58 15.15 -9.99
C ARG A 177 -6.95 14.99 -9.37
N TYR A 178 -7.14 15.54 -8.19
CA TYR A 178 -8.46 15.60 -7.56
C TYR A 178 -9.49 16.28 -8.46
N GLU A 179 -9.11 17.39 -9.09
CA GLU A 179 -9.96 18.23 -9.95
C GLU A 179 -10.61 17.44 -11.10
N ASP A 180 -9.88 16.50 -11.69
CA ASP A 180 -10.31 15.72 -12.87
C ASP A 180 -11.32 14.60 -12.48
N PHE A 181 -11.36 14.18 -11.20
CA PHE A 181 -12.12 13.01 -10.75
C PHE A 181 -12.82 13.24 -9.41
N ARG A 182 -13.29 14.47 -9.13
CA ARG A 182 -13.87 14.87 -7.85
C ARG A 182 -14.96 13.95 -7.36
N ASP A 183 -15.88 13.59 -8.23
CA ASP A 183 -17.05 12.77 -7.92
C ASP A 183 -16.66 11.42 -7.30
N ILE A 184 -15.86 10.67 -7.99
CA ILE A 184 -15.46 9.34 -7.54
C ILE A 184 -14.40 9.40 -6.43
N LEU A 185 -13.50 10.39 -6.44
CA LEU A 185 -12.52 10.56 -5.36
C LEU A 185 -13.21 10.94 -4.05
N ASP A 186 -14.18 11.84 -4.06
CA ASP A 186 -14.96 12.17 -2.87
C ASP A 186 -15.69 10.93 -2.32
N GLU A 187 -16.28 10.10 -3.18
CA GLU A 187 -16.94 8.86 -2.75
C GLU A 187 -15.94 7.88 -2.10
N ILE A 188 -14.77 7.69 -2.72
CA ILE A 188 -13.68 6.86 -2.15
C ILE A 188 -13.26 7.41 -0.78
N LEU A 189 -12.89 8.70 -0.71
CA LEU A 189 -12.36 9.32 0.50
C LEU A 189 -13.38 9.33 1.64
N HIS A 190 -14.65 9.64 1.36
CA HIS A 190 -15.74 9.53 2.33
C HIS A 190 -15.89 8.09 2.84
N THR A 191 -15.85 7.11 1.95
CA THR A 191 -15.97 5.70 2.33
C THR A 191 -14.81 5.26 3.21
N VAL A 192 -13.57 5.68 2.91
CA VAL A 192 -12.39 5.42 3.73
C VAL A 192 -12.58 5.99 5.14
N VAL A 193 -13.05 7.24 5.26
CA VAL A 193 -13.34 7.89 6.54
C VAL A 193 -14.43 7.15 7.30
N GLN A 194 -15.56 6.86 6.66
CA GLN A 194 -16.71 6.19 7.29
C GLN A 194 -16.39 4.78 7.79
N LYS A 195 -15.54 4.06 7.05
CA LYS A 195 -15.10 2.71 7.42
C LYS A 195 -13.95 2.72 8.42
N GLY A 196 -13.43 3.88 8.81
CA GLY A 196 -12.28 4.00 9.72
C GLY A 196 -11.02 3.33 9.18
N LYS A 197 -10.81 3.38 7.85
CA LYS A 197 -9.62 2.82 7.21
C LYS A 197 -8.51 3.87 7.14
N ILE A 198 -7.28 3.37 7.08
CA ILE A 198 -6.10 4.22 6.91
C ILE A 198 -5.89 4.47 5.42
N LEU A 199 -5.71 5.74 5.04
CA LEU A 199 -5.24 6.08 3.70
C LEU A 199 -3.71 6.10 3.68
N GLU A 200 -3.10 5.40 2.76
CA GLU A 200 -1.64 5.41 2.61
C GLU A 200 -1.14 6.68 1.92
N VAL A 201 0.00 7.20 2.38
CA VAL A 201 0.88 8.09 1.61
C VAL A 201 2.05 7.26 1.12
N ASN A 202 1.99 6.86 -0.13
CA ASN A 202 3.02 6.03 -0.74
C ASN A 202 4.01 6.89 -1.52
N SER A 203 5.31 6.72 -1.26
CA SER A 203 6.35 7.53 -1.89
C SER A 203 6.94 6.93 -3.17
N SER A 204 6.57 5.70 -3.54
CA SER A 204 6.99 5.03 -4.77
C SER A 204 6.16 5.50 -5.96
N THR A 205 6.41 6.71 -6.43
CA THR A 205 5.59 7.37 -7.46
C THR A 205 6.05 7.09 -8.89
N ARG A 206 7.32 6.74 -9.07
CA ARG A 206 7.94 6.49 -10.39
C ARG A 206 7.61 7.62 -11.40
N GLY A 207 6.91 7.30 -12.49
CA GLY A 207 6.52 8.25 -13.54
C GLY A 207 5.15 8.91 -13.37
N ALA A 208 4.51 8.83 -12.20
CA ALA A 208 3.14 9.32 -11.96
C ALA A 208 2.98 10.85 -12.06
N GLY A 209 4.06 11.62 -12.14
CA GLY A 209 3.99 13.09 -12.18
C GLY A 209 3.57 13.73 -10.84
N SER A 210 3.63 12.96 -9.76
CA SER A 210 3.23 13.36 -8.40
C SER A 210 4.35 13.07 -7.39
N ASP A 211 4.31 13.71 -6.23
CA ASP A 211 5.25 13.45 -5.14
C ASP A 211 4.91 12.20 -4.34
N PHE A 212 3.61 11.91 -4.22
CA PHE A 212 3.06 10.78 -3.48
C PHE A 212 1.86 10.16 -4.20
N LEU A 213 1.42 8.99 -3.74
CA LEU A 213 0.17 8.34 -4.13
C LEU A 213 -0.67 8.10 -2.85
N PRO A 214 -1.80 8.82 -2.71
CA PRO A 214 -2.27 9.91 -3.56
C PRO A 214 -1.43 11.19 -3.41
N ASP A 215 -1.56 12.10 -4.37
CA ASP A 215 -0.86 13.37 -4.31
C ASP A 215 -1.49 14.36 -3.32
N THR A 216 -0.78 15.44 -3.06
CA THR A 216 -1.11 16.42 -2.00
C THR A 216 -2.48 17.06 -2.12
N ASP A 217 -3.02 17.25 -3.34
CA ASP A 217 -4.37 17.77 -3.56
C ASP A 217 -5.45 16.80 -3.06
N ILE A 218 -5.27 15.50 -3.30
CA ILE A 218 -6.17 14.45 -2.81
C ILE A 218 -6.02 14.27 -1.29
N LEU A 219 -4.78 14.34 -0.77
CA LEU A 219 -4.53 14.30 0.68
C LEU A 219 -5.17 15.48 1.41
N ALA A 220 -5.09 16.70 0.85
CA ALA A 220 -5.76 17.87 1.39
C ALA A 220 -7.28 17.68 1.41
N ARG A 221 -7.84 17.14 0.32
CA ARG A 221 -9.27 16.83 0.29
C ARG A 221 -9.67 15.78 1.30
N TYR A 222 -8.87 14.72 1.48
CA TYR A 222 -9.12 13.73 2.54
C TYR A 222 -9.16 14.38 3.93
N PHE A 223 -8.23 15.28 4.21
CA PHE A 223 -8.22 16.03 5.47
C PHE A 223 -9.46 16.91 5.65
N GLU A 224 -9.90 17.64 4.61
CA GLU A 224 -11.12 18.46 4.60
C GLU A 224 -12.37 17.63 4.90
N LEU A 225 -12.43 16.39 4.37
CA LEU A 225 -13.54 15.45 4.58
C LEU A 225 -13.51 14.80 5.99
N GLY A 226 -12.60 15.22 6.86
CA GLY A 226 -12.47 14.71 8.22
C GLY A 226 -11.54 13.49 8.35
N GLY A 227 -10.84 13.09 7.28
CA GLY A 227 -9.85 12.02 7.31
C GLY A 227 -8.66 12.38 8.21
N ARG A 228 -8.27 11.46 9.08
CA ARG A 228 -7.13 11.65 10.01
C ARG A 228 -6.24 10.42 10.09
N LEU A 229 -6.75 9.25 9.70
CA LEU A 229 -5.99 8.01 9.70
C LEU A 229 -5.16 7.92 8.42
N ILE A 230 -3.86 8.14 8.55
CA ILE A 230 -2.93 8.17 7.43
C ILE A 230 -1.67 7.38 7.78
N SER A 231 -1.16 6.54 6.88
CA SER A 231 0.10 5.83 7.02
C SER A 231 1.14 6.34 6.02
N PHE A 232 2.40 6.03 6.27
CA PHE A 232 3.47 6.24 5.32
C PHE A 232 4.03 4.88 4.87
N GLY A 233 4.18 4.71 3.56
CA GLY A 233 4.82 3.58 2.92
C GLY A 233 5.82 4.04 1.86
N SER A 234 7.06 3.54 1.93
CA SER A 234 8.02 3.75 0.85
C SER A 234 7.84 2.77 -0.31
N ASP A 235 7.13 1.67 -0.06
CA ASP A 235 6.95 0.59 -1.01
C ASP A 235 8.34 0.11 -1.52
N ALA A 236 9.27 0.01 -0.56
CA ALA A 236 10.64 -0.33 -0.82
C ALA A 236 10.78 -1.84 -1.07
N HIS A 237 11.45 -2.20 -2.15
CA HIS A 237 11.81 -3.58 -2.50
C HIS A 237 13.29 -3.86 -2.26
N SER A 238 14.02 -2.87 -1.72
CA SER A 238 15.44 -2.94 -1.37
C SER A 238 15.77 -2.00 -0.23
N THR A 239 16.84 -2.28 0.50
CA THR A 239 17.24 -1.56 1.70
C THR A 239 17.49 -0.07 1.48
N ASP A 240 18.02 0.31 0.33
CA ASP A 240 18.32 1.70 -0.05
C ASP A 240 17.06 2.56 -0.23
N ARG A 241 15.91 1.93 -0.51
CA ARG A 241 14.63 2.60 -0.74
C ARG A 241 13.79 2.80 0.53
N ILE A 242 14.13 2.16 1.64
CA ILE A 242 13.42 2.33 2.92
C ILE A 242 13.40 3.81 3.32
N CYS A 243 12.20 4.33 3.60
CA CYS A 243 11.96 5.75 3.93
C CYS A 243 12.27 6.73 2.79
N ASP A 244 12.24 6.29 1.53
CA ASP A 244 12.42 7.23 0.42
C ASP A 244 11.40 8.37 0.50
N LYS A 245 11.85 9.61 0.26
CA LYS A 245 11.07 10.85 0.34
C LYS A 245 10.36 11.12 1.69
N ARG A 246 10.71 10.41 2.77
CA ARG A 246 10.07 10.55 4.09
C ARG A 246 9.96 12.01 4.56
N ASP A 247 11.05 12.77 4.47
CA ASP A 247 11.07 14.16 4.98
C ASP A 247 10.17 15.07 4.14
N ARG A 248 10.04 14.80 2.84
CA ARG A 248 9.09 15.50 1.95
C ARG A 248 7.64 15.18 2.35
N ALA A 249 7.36 13.91 2.68
CA ALA A 249 6.04 13.49 3.15
C ALA A 249 5.68 14.19 4.47
N VAL A 250 6.61 14.24 5.43
CA VAL A 250 6.40 15.00 6.69
C VAL A 250 6.04 16.45 6.41
N ALA A 251 6.81 17.14 5.57
CA ALA A 251 6.58 18.54 5.26
C ALA A 251 5.20 18.76 4.61
N ALA A 252 4.83 17.92 3.64
CA ALA A 252 3.55 18.00 2.96
C ALA A 252 2.37 17.73 3.91
N LEU A 253 2.46 16.67 4.73
CA LEU A 253 1.40 16.30 5.67
C LEU A 253 1.19 17.38 6.75
N ARG A 254 2.27 17.93 7.31
CA ARG A 254 2.19 19.05 8.26
C ARG A 254 1.58 20.30 7.64
N TYR A 255 1.94 20.61 6.39
CA TYR A 255 1.36 21.75 5.66
C TYR A 255 -0.15 21.60 5.46
N ILE A 256 -0.64 20.37 5.20
CA ILE A 256 -2.07 20.07 5.10
C ILE A 256 -2.76 20.16 6.47
N GLY A 257 -2.07 19.87 7.56
CA GLY A 257 -2.61 19.92 8.92
C GLY A 257 -2.58 18.61 9.69
N PHE A 258 -1.99 17.55 9.12
CA PHE A 258 -1.79 16.30 9.85
C PHE A 258 -0.70 16.48 10.92
N THR A 259 -0.93 15.89 12.08
CA THR A 259 0.00 15.92 13.22
C THR A 259 0.52 14.54 13.59
N GLN A 260 -0.11 13.49 13.09
CA GLN A 260 0.19 12.10 13.43
C GLN A 260 0.12 11.19 12.21
N ILE A 261 0.90 10.11 12.26
CA ILE A 261 0.82 8.95 11.37
C ILE A 261 0.20 7.80 12.15
N THR A 262 -0.65 7.04 11.49
CA THR A 262 -1.33 5.86 12.03
C THR A 262 -0.58 4.60 11.66
N VAL A 263 -0.27 3.77 12.67
CA VAL A 263 0.33 2.45 12.50
C VAL A 263 -0.70 1.39 12.88
N PRO A 264 -1.12 0.52 11.96
CA PRO A 264 -1.97 -0.61 12.30
C PRO A 264 -1.17 -1.68 13.03
N THR A 265 -1.78 -2.26 14.06
CA THR A 265 -1.24 -3.41 14.80
C THR A 265 -2.38 -4.36 15.15
N ARG A 266 -2.07 -5.57 15.56
CA ARG A 266 -3.10 -6.53 16.04
C ARG A 266 -3.94 -6.00 17.20
N ALA A 267 -3.38 -5.11 18.00
CA ALA A 267 -4.06 -4.52 19.17
C ALA A 267 -4.92 -3.29 18.79
N GLY A 268 -4.91 -2.88 17.53
CA GLY A 268 -5.56 -1.67 17.02
C GLY A 268 -4.56 -0.67 16.47
N PHE A 269 -5.00 0.57 16.29
CA PHE A 269 -4.20 1.63 15.68
C PHE A 269 -3.37 2.39 16.72
N VAL A 270 -2.10 2.60 16.43
CA VAL A 270 -1.19 3.43 17.21
C VAL A 270 -0.96 4.74 16.48
N GLN A 271 -1.05 5.87 17.19
CA GLN A 271 -0.76 7.19 16.63
C GLN A 271 0.68 7.59 16.96
N VAL A 272 1.43 8.04 15.97
CA VAL A 272 2.82 8.48 16.08
C VAL A 272 2.92 9.92 15.59
N ASP A 273 3.39 10.84 16.41
CA ASP A 273 3.54 12.25 16.05
C ASP A 273 4.56 12.44 14.92
N ILE A 274 4.29 13.42 14.03
CA ILE A 274 5.16 13.79 12.91
C ILE A 274 5.64 15.21 13.00
#